data_9ac9b013d4941336525e8705f0ec0ece
#
_entry.id   9ac9b013d4941336525e8705f0ec0ece
#
_cell.length_a   1.000
_cell.length_b   1.000
_cell.length_c   1.000
_cell.angle_alpha   90.00
_cell.angle_beta   90.00
_cell.angle_gamma   90.00
#
_symmetry.space_group_name_H-M   'P 1'
#
loop_
_entity.id
_entity.type
_entity.pdbx_description
1 polymer ?
#
loop_
_entity_poly.entity_id
_entity_poly.type
_entity_poly.pdbx_seq_one_letter_code
_entity_poly.pdbx_strand_id
1 'polypeptide(L)'
;GPGLPGTSKTKGGMAQGKVTLRKEDIVVLEVGMKLRDLLIREGATVVMTRTKQDEFHTNVERAEIANEAGAHIMLRLHCNYSSSNTSKSGIQIYCPVNSDYARAVANAAEYRALAESFLDEVKAAAGYELTDKTGTVRLNDTYVGSNWAKMLCFLVEMGYMSNPAEDVKLADTKYQEMLAQGMIEGIYQVALQRGWVDAE
;
A
#
# COMPACT_ATOMS: atom_id res chain seq x y z
N GLY A 1 -21.93 3.79 -7.73
CA GLY A 1 -20.79 4.44 -8.37
C GLY A 1 -19.56 4.42 -7.47
N PRO A 2 -18.35 4.79 -7.97
CA PRO A 2 -17.09 4.72 -7.20
C PRO A 2 -17.00 5.75 -6.05
N GLY A 3 -18.06 6.46 -5.75
CA GLY A 3 -18.11 7.57 -4.81
C GLY A 3 -17.82 8.91 -5.50
N LEU A 4 -18.28 10.00 -4.94
CA LEU A 4 -17.95 11.32 -5.46
C LEU A 4 -16.44 11.57 -5.30
N PRO A 5 -15.79 12.20 -6.30
CA PRO A 5 -14.41 12.62 -6.16
C PRO A 5 -14.31 13.50 -4.93
N GLY A 6 -13.53 13.07 -3.96
CA GLY A 6 -13.21 13.94 -2.84
C GLY A 6 -12.50 15.16 -3.41
N THR A 7 -13.16 16.31 -3.37
CA THR A 7 -12.65 17.59 -3.87
C THR A 7 -11.49 18.14 -3.00
N SER A 8 -11.01 17.35 -2.05
CA SER A 8 -9.95 17.75 -1.15
C SER A 8 -8.62 17.88 -1.92
N LYS A 9 -8.39 19.06 -2.47
CA LYS A 9 -7.06 19.57 -2.78
C LYS A 9 -6.25 19.90 -1.51
N THR A 10 -6.81 19.62 -0.33
CA THR A 10 -6.10 19.79 0.92
C THR A 10 -5.04 18.69 1.00
N LYS A 11 -3.80 19.10 1.15
CA LYS A 11 -2.78 18.24 1.77
C LYS A 11 -3.40 17.79 3.10
N GLY A 12 -3.98 16.60 3.12
CA GLY A 12 -4.42 15.99 4.37
C GLY A 12 -3.24 16.06 5.33
N GLY A 13 -3.50 16.27 6.61
CA GLY A 13 -2.42 16.31 7.58
C GLY A 13 -1.61 15.03 7.44
N MET A 14 -0.42 15.13 6.86
CA MET A 14 0.47 13.99 6.70
C MET A 14 0.97 13.57 8.07
N ALA A 15 1.03 12.28 8.30
CA ALA A 15 1.64 11.75 9.50
C ALA A 15 3.10 12.20 9.60
N GLN A 16 3.55 12.41 10.82
CA GLN A 16 4.94 12.74 11.13
C GLN A 16 5.42 11.86 12.28
N GLY A 17 6.62 11.31 12.12
CA GLY A 17 7.24 10.47 13.12
C GLY A 17 7.40 11.15 14.47
N LYS A 18 7.17 10.41 15.54
CA LYS A 18 7.27 10.93 16.91
C LYS A 18 8.70 11.16 17.38
N VAL A 19 9.64 10.35 16.87
CA VAL A 19 11.06 10.38 17.24
C VAL A 19 11.89 10.99 16.13
N THR A 20 11.69 10.49 14.91
CA THR A 20 12.51 10.89 13.75
C THR A 20 12.07 12.21 13.13
N LEU A 21 10.85 12.66 13.43
CA LEU A 21 10.22 13.83 12.83
C LEU A 21 10.12 13.76 11.29
N ARG A 22 10.36 12.58 10.70
CA ARG A 22 10.21 12.37 9.26
C ARG A 22 8.74 12.45 8.87
N LYS A 23 8.47 13.02 7.73
CA LYS A 23 7.12 13.11 7.17
C LYS A 23 6.77 11.85 6.41
N GLU A 24 5.51 11.46 6.46
CA GLU A 24 4.98 10.30 5.72
C GLU A 24 5.30 10.35 4.23
N ASP A 25 5.13 11.51 3.59
CA ASP A 25 5.34 11.67 2.14
C ASP A 25 6.79 11.38 1.70
N ILE A 26 7.77 11.58 2.59
CA ILE A 26 9.17 11.23 2.34
C ILE A 26 9.34 9.72 2.44
N VAL A 27 8.88 9.12 3.54
CA VAL A 27 9.05 7.67 3.79
C VAL A 27 8.37 6.83 2.71
N VAL A 28 7.14 7.15 2.35
CA VAL A 28 6.41 6.38 1.32
C VAL A 28 7.03 6.54 -0.06
N LEU A 29 7.64 7.68 -0.38
CA LEU A 29 8.36 7.85 -1.64
C LEU A 29 9.65 7.00 -1.66
N GLU A 30 10.41 6.99 -0.57
CA GLU A 30 11.64 6.19 -0.47
C GLU A 30 11.36 4.69 -0.62
N VAL A 31 10.34 4.17 0.05
CA VAL A 31 9.91 2.76 -0.10
C VAL A 31 9.40 2.50 -1.51
N GLY A 32 8.57 3.40 -2.05
CA GLY A 32 8.03 3.28 -3.41
C GLY A 32 9.11 3.24 -4.49
N MET A 33 10.17 4.04 -4.35
CA MET A 33 11.31 4.03 -5.28
C MET A 33 12.11 2.72 -5.20
N LYS A 34 12.33 2.19 -3.99
CA LYS A 34 12.99 0.88 -3.80
C LYS A 34 12.16 -0.25 -4.43
N LEU A 35 10.87 -0.26 -4.16
CA LEU A 35 9.93 -1.25 -4.73
C LEU A 35 9.90 -1.17 -6.27
N ARG A 36 9.83 0.04 -6.84
CA ARG A 36 9.91 0.25 -8.29
C ARG A 36 11.16 -0.42 -8.88
N ASP A 37 12.32 -0.15 -8.27
CA ASP A 37 13.61 -0.62 -8.80
C ASP A 37 13.73 -2.15 -8.70
N LEU A 38 13.14 -2.76 -7.66
CA LEU A 38 13.02 -4.21 -7.53
C LEU A 38 12.11 -4.79 -8.61
N LEU A 39 10.90 -4.26 -8.77
CA LEU A 39 9.92 -4.74 -9.76
C LEU A 39 10.44 -4.65 -11.19
N ILE A 40 11.14 -3.56 -11.55
CA ILE A 40 11.75 -3.40 -12.88
C ILE A 40 12.82 -4.47 -13.12
N ARG A 41 13.63 -4.81 -12.12
CA ARG A 41 14.64 -5.88 -12.23
C ARG A 41 14.02 -7.26 -12.47
N GLU A 42 12.84 -7.51 -11.91
CA GLU A 42 12.05 -8.72 -12.15
C GLU A 42 11.20 -8.66 -13.44
N GLY A 43 11.41 -7.66 -14.28
CA GLY A 43 10.76 -7.55 -15.59
C GLY A 43 9.35 -6.94 -15.57
N ALA A 44 8.88 -6.42 -14.44
CA ALA A 44 7.58 -5.78 -14.38
C ALA A 44 7.60 -4.38 -14.99
N THR A 45 6.51 -3.98 -15.63
CA THR A 45 6.27 -2.58 -16.03
C THR A 45 5.73 -1.81 -14.83
N VAL A 46 6.42 -0.76 -14.42
CA VAL A 46 6.04 0.03 -13.25
C VAL A 46 5.70 1.46 -13.65
N VAL A 47 4.53 1.92 -13.25
CA VAL A 47 4.10 3.32 -13.37
C VAL A 47 4.01 3.94 -11.99
N MET A 48 4.73 5.01 -11.75
CA MET A 48 4.72 5.75 -10.50
C MET A 48 3.74 6.91 -10.60
N THR A 49 2.92 7.12 -9.57
CA THR A 49 2.06 8.31 -9.49
C THR A 49 2.82 9.57 -9.10
N ARG A 50 4.03 9.44 -8.61
CA ARG A 50 5.02 10.52 -8.42
C ARG A 50 6.41 9.93 -8.28
N THR A 51 7.42 10.70 -8.68
CA THR A 51 8.84 10.36 -8.53
C THR A 51 9.61 11.39 -7.72
N LYS A 52 8.96 12.52 -7.42
CA LYS A 52 9.51 13.62 -6.64
C LYS A 52 8.55 13.99 -5.51
N GLN A 53 9.09 14.68 -4.50
CA GLN A 53 8.33 15.05 -3.32
C GLN A 53 7.33 16.19 -3.59
N ASP A 54 7.62 17.06 -4.54
CA ASP A 54 6.80 18.22 -4.92
C ASP A 54 5.74 17.90 -5.99
N GLU A 55 5.71 16.68 -6.51
CA GLU A 55 4.66 16.20 -7.41
C GLU A 55 3.38 15.91 -6.59
N PHE A 56 2.29 16.54 -6.97
CA PHE A 56 1.01 16.38 -6.30
C PHE A 56 -0.08 15.90 -7.26
N HIS A 57 -0.74 14.81 -6.88
CA HIS A 57 -1.95 14.30 -7.53
C HIS A 57 -3.02 14.03 -6.48
N THR A 58 -4.26 14.34 -6.83
CA THR A 58 -5.43 13.95 -6.04
C THR A 58 -5.57 12.43 -5.98
N ASN A 59 -6.37 11.92 -5.04
CA ASN A 59 -6.61 10.49 -4.95
C ASN A 59 -7.26 9.89 -6.20
N VAL A 60 -8.09 10.66 -6.90
CA VAL A 60 -8.72 10.24 -8.17
C VAL A 60 -7.68 10.20 -9.28
N GLU A 61 -6.90 11.28 -9.46
CA GLU A 61 -5.85 11.33 -10.49
C GLU A 61 -4.85 10.18 -10.36
N ARG A 62 -4.47 9.79 -9.12
CA ARG A 62 -3.60 8.62 -8.91
C ARG A 62 -4.23 7.31 -9.38
N ALA A 63 -5.54 7.13 -9.16
CA ALA A 63 -6.25 5.97 -9.67
C ALA A 63 -6.39 6.00 -11.19
N GLU A 64 -6.62 7.19 -11.77
CA GLU A 64 -6.71 7.36 -13.23
C GLU A 64 -5.37 7.06 -13.92
N ILE A 65 -4.24 7.50 -13.38
CA ILE A 65 -2.90 7.12 -13.86
C ILE A 65 -2.74 5.60 -13.94
N ALA A 66 -3.15 4.87 -12.90
CA ALA A 66 -3.08 3.41 -12.88
C ALA A 66 -4.07 2.77 -13.86
N ASN A 67 -5.29 3.33 -13.99
CA ASN A 67 -6.31 2.86 -14.92
C ASN A 67 -5.87 3.01 -16.38
N GLU A 68 -5.30 4.17 -16.73
CA GLU A 68 -4.80 4.48 -18.08
C GLU A 68 -3.59 3.61 -18.46
N ALA A 69 -2.77 3.28 -17.46
CA ALA A 69 -1.65 2.36 -17.66
C ALA A 69 -2.07 0.90 -17.86
N GLY A 70 -3.35 0.55 -17.64
CA GLY A 70 -3.83 -0.82 -17.68
C GLY A 70 -3.17 -1.72 -16.61
N ALA A 71 -2.84 -1.15 -15.45
CA ALA A 71 -2.12 -1.87 -14.41
C ALA A 71 -2.91 -3.07 -13.88
N HIS A 72 -2.23 -4.17 -13.54
CA HIS A 72 -2.85 -5.34 -12.90
C HIS A 72 -3.12 -5.10 -11.42
N ILE A 73 -2.24 -4.34 -10.76
CA ILE A 73 -2.34 -4.02 -9.33
C ILE A 73 -1.91 -2.58 -9.09
N MET A 74 -2.59 -1.90 -8.19
CA MET A 74 -2.23 -0.58 -7.67
C MET A 74 -1.89 -0.70 -6.20
N LEU A 75 -0.67 -0.35 -5.82
CA LEU A 75 -0.28 -0.19 -4.42
C LEU A 75 -0.33 1.29 -4.03
N ARG A 76 -1.02 1.58 -2.95
CA ARG A 76 -1.10 2.90 -2.34
C ARG A 76 -0.37 2.86 -1.01
N LEU A 77 0.86 3.35 -0.99
CA LEU A 77 1.74 3.30 0.18
C LEU A 77 1.41 4.44 1.14
N HIS A 78 1.25 4.10 2.40
CA HIS A 78 0.96 5.00 3.51
C HIS A 78 1.69 4.59 4.79
N CYS A 79 1.79 5.51 5.75
CA CYS A 79 2.18 5.23 7.13
C CYS A 79 1.06 5.68 8.06
N ASN A 80 0.60 4.76 8.88
CA ASN A 80 -0.52 4.97 9.80
C ASN A 80 -0.16 5.94 10.95
N TYR A 81 -1.20 6.49 11.56
CA TYR A 81 -1.05 7.36 12.73
C TYR A 81 -2.23 7.20 13.68
N SER A 82 -1.96 7.08 14.97
CA SER A 82 -2.99 7.09 16.02
C SER A 82 -2.66 8.15 17.05
N SER A 83 -3.49 9.21 17.13
CA SER A 83 -3.32 10.25 18.14
C SER A 83 -3.72 9.79 19.55
N SER A 84 -4.64 8.84 19.65
CA SER A 84 -5.20 8.36 20.91
C SER A 84 -4.46 7.16 21.52
N ASN A 85 -3.68 6.42 20.71
CA ASN A 85 -2.95 5.24 21.17
C ASN A 85 -1.64 5.07 20.39
N THR A 86 -0.56 5.53 20.98
CA THR A 86 0.80 5.46 20.41
C THR A 86 1.45 4.08 20.53
N SER A 87 0.81 3.13 21.21
CA SER A 87 1.27 1.73 21.28
C SER A 87 0.76 0.88 20.11
N LYS A 88 -0.14 1.42 19.25
CA LYS A 88 -0.54 0.70 18.05
C LYS A 88 0.66 0.44 17.15
N SER A 89 0.71 -0.76 16.60
CA SER A 89 1.79 -1.23 15.73
C SER A 89 1.26 -2.15 14.63
N GLY A 90 2.11 -2.42 13.64
CA GLY A 90 1.88 -3.42 12.61
C GLY A 90 1.41 -2.87 11.27
N ILE A 91 1.47 -3.74 10.27
CA ILE A 91 1.15 -3.44 8.87
C ILE A 91 -0.33 -3.72 8.64
N GLN A 92 -1.03 -2.82 7.95
CA GLN A 92 -2.44 -3.01 7.60
C GLN A 92 -2.66 -2.85 6.10
N ILE A 93 -3.51 -3.69 5.53
CA ILE A 93 -3.94 -3.58 4.14
C ILE A 93 -5.42 -3.22 4.11
N TYR A 94 -5.76 -2.17 3.39
CA TYR A 94 -7.15 -1.78 3.14
C TYR A 94 -7.51 -2.05 1.68
N CYS A 95 -8.63 -2.75 1.47
CA CYS A 95 -9.14 -3.12 0.15
C CYS A 95 -10.54 -2.55 -0.07
N PRO A 96 -10.84 -1.98 -1.25
CA PRO A 96 -12.20 -1.62 -1.64
C PRO A 96 -12.96 -2.88 -2.01
N VAL A 97 -14.27 -2.95 -1.73
CA VAL A 97 -15.08 -4.14 -2.06
C VAL A 97 -16.47 -3.83 -2.60
N ASN A 98 -17.02 -2.66 -2.34
CA ASN A 98 -18.41 -2.32 -2.70
C ASN A 98 -18.51 -1.29 -3.85
N SER A 99 -17.41 -0.70 -4.32
CA SER A 99 -17.46 0.11 -5.53
C SER A 99 -17.74 -0.77 -6.75
N ASP A 100 -18.34 -0.22 -7.79
CA ASP A 100 -18.64 -0.98 -9.01
C ASP A 100 -17.36 -1.54 -9.64
N TYR A 101 -16.27 -0.77 -9.60
CA TYR A 101 -14.96 -1.21 -10.09
C TYR A 101 -14.38 -2.34 -9.23
N ALA A 102 -14.40 -2.22 -7.90
CA ALA A 102 -13.89 -3.26 -7.03
C ALA A 102 -14.62 -4.59 -7.22
N ARG A 103 -15.98 -4.55 -7.31
CA ARG A 103 -16.78 -5.74 -7.58
C ARG A 103 -16.52 -6.38 -8.95
N ALA A 104 -16.14 -5.60 -9.94
CA ALA A 104 -15.75 -6.11 -11.26
C ALA A 104 -14.38 -6.81 -11.25
N VAL A 105 -13.51 -6.46 -10.29
CA VAL A 105 -12.16 -7.03 -10.15
C VAL A 105 -12.16 -8.35 -9.38
N ALA A 106 -12.82 -8.39 -8.23
CA ALA A 106 -12.89 -9.55 -7.35
C ALA A 106 -14.07 -9.42 -6.36
N ASN A 107 -14.61 -10.54 -5.91
CA ASN A 107 -15.55 -10.52 -4.78
C ASN A 107 -14.80 -10.27 -3.44
N ALA A 108 -15.55 -9.99 -2.38
CA ALA A 108 -14.97 -9.61 -1.09
C ALA A 108 -14.08 -10.72 -0.47
N ALA A 109 -14.44 -11.99 -0.65
CA ALA A 109 -13.67 -13.11 -0.13
C ALA A 109 -12.35 -13.28 -0.90
N GLU A 110 -12.39 -13.17 -2.22
CA GLU A 110 -11.23 -13.21 -3.08
C GLU A 110 -10.29 -12.03 -2.81
N TYR A 111 -10.83 -10.81 -2.71
CA TYR A 111 -10.04 -9.63 -2.35
C TYR A 111 -9.29 -9.82 -1.03
N ARG A 112 -9.99 -10.38 -0.03
CA ARG A 112 -9.39 -10.67 1.28
C ARG A 112 -8.27 -11.68 1.16
N ALA A 113 -8.50 -12.81 0.49
CA ALA A 113 -7.51 -13.87 0.35
C ALA A 113 -6.24 -13.38 -0.35
N LEU A 114 -6.38 -12.62 -1.45
CA LEU A 114 -5.24 -12.02 -2.17
C LEU A 114 -4.47 -11.02 -1.30
N ALA A 115 -5.18 -10.21 -0.53
CA ALA A 115 -4.56 -9.23 0.36
C ALA A 115 -3.89 -9.87 1.58
N GLU A 116 -4.43 -10.96 2.12
CA GLU A 116 -3.81 -11.75 3.19
C GLU A 116 -2.53 -12.41 2.71
N SER A 117 -2.55 -13.02 1.53
CA SER A 117 -1.35 -13.61 0.90
C SER A 117 -0.25 -12.54 0.68
N PHE A 118 -0.62 -11.37 0.17
CA PHE A 118 0.32 -10.25 0.04
C PHE A 118 0.86 -9.79 1.40
N LEU A 119 0.00 -9.64 2.40
CA LEU A 119 0.39 -9.17 3.73
C LEU A 119 1.36 -10.14 4.43
N ASP A 120 1.15 -11.45 4.27
CA ASP A 120 1.98 -12.46 4.91
C ASP A 120 3.44 -12.36 4.44
N GLU A 121 3.68 -12.14 3.14
CA GLU A 121 5.04 -11.93 2.62
C GLU A 121 5.65 -10.62 3.15
N VAL A 122 4.88 -9.54 3.19
CA VAL A 122 5.37 -8.26 3.74
C VAL A 122 5.71 -8.38 5.22
N LYS A 123 4.89 -9.09 6.01
CA LYS A 123 5.15 -9.36 7.43
C LYS A 123 6.42 -10.20 7.62
N ALA A 124 6.54 -11.29 6.86
CA ALA A 124 7.70 -12.16 6.93
C ALA A 124 9.01 -11.39 6.66
N ALA A 125 9.04 -10.62 5.58
CA ALA A 125 10.20 -9.79 5.24
C ALA A 125 10.49 -8.70 6.29
N ALA A 126 9.46 -8.07 6.84
CA ALA A 126 9.57 -7.03 7.86
C ALA A 126 9.92 -7.57 9.27
N GLY A 127 10.04 -8.88 9.43
CA GLY A 127 10.39 -9.52 10.70
C GLY A 127 9.24 -9.58 11.71
N TYR A 128 7.99 -9.60 11.24
CA TYR A 128 6.83 -9.92 12.05
C TYR A 128 6.51 -11.40 11.98
N GLU A 129 6.08 -12.00 13.09
CA GLU A 129 5.55 -13.36 13.06
C GLU A 129 4.20 -13.39 12.33
N LEU A 130 3.97 -14.42 11.49
CA LEU A 130 2.73 -14.56 10.73
C LEU A 130 1.49 -14.70 11.64
N THR A 131 1.67 -15.25 12.83
CA THR A 131 0.64 -15.39 13.85
C THR A 131 0.37 -14.09 14.62
N ASP A 132 1.22 -13.08 14.44
CA ASP A 132 1.07 -11.80 15.13
C ASP A 132 -0.15 -11.04 14.58
N LYS A 133 -1.04 -10.62 15.50
CA LYS A 133 -2.24 -9.83 15.17
C LYS A 133 -1.94 -8.37 14.80
N THR A 134 -0.68 -7.97 14.76
CA THR A 134 -0.25 -6.62 14.37
C THR A 134 -0.44 -6.32 12.88
N GLY A 135 -0.63 -7.35 12.03
CA GLY A 135 -0.99 -7.17 10.62
C GLY A 135 -2.43 -7.59 10.35
N THR A 136 -3.21 -6.76 9.66
CA THR A 136 -4.61 -7.08 9.34
C THR A 136 -5.01 -6.60 7.96
N VAL A 137 -5.86 -7.42 7.29
CA VAL A 137 -6.59 -7.00 6.10
C VAL A 137 -7.94 -6.44 6.51
N ARG A 138 -8.29 -5.26 5.99
CA ARG A 138 -9.56 -4.58 6.23
C ARG A 138 -10.26 -4.28 4.92
N LEU A 139 -11.50 -4.71 4.81
CA LEU A 139 -12.37 -4.32 3.71
C LEU A 139 -12.99 -2.97 4.05
N ASN A 140 -12.72 -1.95 3.23
CA ASN A 140 -13.10 -0.57 3.55
C ASN A 140 -13.27 0.26 2.29
N ASP A 141 -14.45 0.85 2.12
CA ASP A 141 -14.82 1.66 0.97
C ASP A 141 -14.78 3.18 1.23
N THR A 142 -14.12 3.63 2.30
CA THR A 142 -14.00 5.07 2.59
C THR A 142 -12.90 5.76 1.77
N TYR A 143 -11.99 4.98 1.19
CA TYR A 143 -10.85 5.51 0.43
C TYR A 143 -11.19 5.73 -1.04
N VAL A 144 -11.53 6.97 -1.38
CA VAL A 144 -11.95 7.37 -2.74
C VAL A 144 -11.01 6.86 -3.83
N GLY A 145 -9.69 7.06 -3.69
CA GLY A 145 -8.73 6.61 -4.70
C GLY A 145 -8.70 5.10 -4.90
N SER A 146 -8.97 4.30 -3.84
CA SER A 146 -9.10 2.85 -3.97
C SER A 146 -10.38 2.46 -4.70
N ASN A 147 -11.49 3.19 -4.45
CA ASN A 147 -12.78 2.93 -5.10
C ASN A 147 -12.77 3.28 -6.59
N TRP A 148 -11.86 4.15 -7.03
CA TRP A 148 -11.72 4.55 -8.44
C TRP A 148 -10.76 3.63 -9.23
N ALA A 149 -10.01 2.77 -8.56
CA ALA A 149 -9.12 1.81 -9.20
C ALA A 149 -9.93 0.71 -9.92
N LYS A 150 -9.61 0.46 -11.18
CA LYS A 150 -10.23 -0.57 -12.04
C LYS A 150 -9.45 -1.89 -12.04
N MET A 151 -8.50 -2.04 -11.12
CA MET A 151 -7.65 -3.21 -10.92
C MET A 151 -7.61 -3.57 -9.44
N LEU A 152 -6.92 -4.63 -9.06
CA LEU A 152 -6.63 -4.89 -7.65
C LEU A 152 -5.94 -3.66 -7.03
N CYS A 153 -6.47 -3.20 -5.90
CA CYS A 153 -5.94 -2.02 -5.22
C CYS A 153 -5.75 -2.30 -3.74
N PHE A 154 -4.50 -2.27 -3.28
CA PHE A 154 -4.14 -2.40 -1.88
C PHE A 154 -3.61 -1.06 -1.35
N LEU A 155 -4.29 -0.50 -0.35
CA LEU A 155 -3.73 0.59 0.44
C LEU A 155 -2.93 -0.05 1.58
N VAL A 156 -1.63 0.16 1.57
CA VAL A 156 -0.66 -0.46 2.47
C VAL A 156 -0.23 0.56 3.52
N GLU A 157 -0.66 0.38 4.74
CA GLU A 157 -0.18 1.10 5.92
C GLU A 157 1.02 0.34 6.47
N MET A 158 2.23 0.82 6.20
CA MET A 158 3.49 0.10 6.45
C MET A 158 3.91 0.05 7.92
N GLY A 159 3.19 0.72 8.80
CA GLY A 159 3.45 0.83 10.24
C GLY A 159 2.93 2.17 10.76
N TYR A 160 3.00 2.37 12.07
CA TYR A 160 2.49 3.56 12.75
C TYR A 160 3.59 4.56 13.07
N MET A 161 3.61 5.71 12.42
CA MET A 161 4.53 6.82 12.74
C MET A 161 4.27 7.42 14.12
N SER A 162 3.10 7.18 14.72
CA SER A 162 2.79 7.53 16.11
C SER A 162 3.44 6.62 17.14
N ASN A 163 3.89 5.42 16.74
CA ASN A 163 4.61 4.48 17.60
C ASN A 163 6.12 4.77 17.51
N PRO A 164 6.80 5.12 18.62
CA PRO A 164 8.22 5.46 18.61
C PRO A 164 9.14 4.40 18.00
N ALA A 165 8.85 3.12 18.25
CA ALA A 165 9.68 2.02 17.72
C ALA A 165 9.46 1.81 16.21
N GLU A 166 8.22 1.91 15.74
CA GLU A 166 7.93 1.78 14.32
C GLU A 166 8.37 3.01 13.52
N ASP A 167 8.27 4.22 14.09
CA ASP A 167 8.78 5.42 13.45
C ASP A 167 10.28 5.31 13.15
N VAL A 168 11.07 4.82 14.10
CA VAL A 168 12.51 4.57 13.91
C VAL A 168 12.75 3.52 12.82
N LYS A 169 12.00 2.41 12.82
CA LYS A 169 12.07 1.40 11.76
C LYS A 169 11.71 1.98 10.38
N LEU A 170 10.61 2.70 10.27
CA LEU A 170 10.15 3.30 9.01
C LEU A 170 11.16 4.30 8.42
N ALA A 171 11.97 4.92 9.26
CA ALA A 171 13.06 5.82 8.85
C ALA A 171 14.35 5.08 8.47
N ASP A 172 14.50 3.80 8.83
CA ASP A 172 15.69 3.00 8.56
C ASP A 172 15.69 2.45 7.13
N THR A 173 16.79 2.68 6.42
CA THR A 173 16.93 2.28 5.01
C THR A 173 16.81 0.76 4.80
N LYS A 174 17.38 -0.04 5.72
CA LYS A 174 17.33 -1.51 5.61
C LYS A 174 15.92 -2.02 5.83
N TYR A 175 15.20 -1.45 6.80
CA TYR A 175 13.81 -1.82 7.03
C TYR A 175 12.93 -1.45 5.83
N GLN A 176 13.15 -0.30 5.19
CA GLN A 176 12.47 0.09 3.95
C GLN A 176 12.78 -0.88 2.80
N GLU A 177 14.00 -1.39 2.71
CA GLU A 177 14.39 -2.44 1.74
C GLU A 177 13.68 -3.76 2.03
N MET A 178 13.58 -4.16 3.30
CA MET A 178 12.82 -5.34 3.72
C MET A 178 11.33 -5.22 3.38
N LEU A 179 10.73 -4.06 3.61
CA LEU A 179 9.34 -3.80 3.21
C LEU A 179 9.15 -3.91 1.69
N ALA A 180 10.05 -3.31 0.91
CA ALA A 180 10.00 -3.38 -0.55
C ALA A 180 10.17 -4.82 -1.06
N GLN A 181 11.08 -5.59 -0.45
CA GLN A 181 11.26 -7.01 -0.79
C GLN A 181 10.00 -7.83 -0.46
N GLY A 182 9.41 -7.65 0.71
CA GLY A 182 8.16 -8.34 1.06
C GLY A 182 7.00 -7.96 0.15
N MET A 183 6.95 -6.72 -0.32
CA MET A 183 5.91 -6.29 -1.26
C MET A 183 6.08 -6.94 -2.63
N ILE A 184 7.31 -7.14 -3.13
CA ILE A 184 7.51 -7.84 -4.41
C ILE A 184 7.13 -9.31 -4.30
N GLU A 185 7.52 -10.00 -3.23
CA GLU A 185 7.10 -11.37 -2.96
C GLU A 185 5.57 -11.47 -2.87
N GLY A 186 4.94 -10.55 -2.14
CA GLY A 186 3.48 -10.48 -2.05
C GLY A 186 2.80 -10.23 -3.39
N ILE A 187 3.35 -9.37 -4.25
CA ILE A 187 2.86 -9.18 -5.63
C ILE A 187 3.00 -10.47 -6.43
N TYR A 188 4.10 -11.19 -6.30
CA TYR A 188 4.32 -12.47 -6.99
C TYR A 188 3.28 -13.52 -6.56
N GLN A 189 3.00 -13.66 -5.27
CA GLN A 189 1.96 -14.56 -4.77
C GLN A 189 0.58 -14.20 -5.32
N VAL A 190 0.25 -12.92 -5.38
CA VAL A 190 -1.00 -12.44 -6.01
C VAL A 190 -1.02 -12.76 -7.50
N ALA A 191 0.09 -12.55 -8.20
CA ALA A 191 0.20 -12.82 -9.63
C ALA A 191 0.03 -14.31 -9.96
N LEU A 192 0.60 -15.20 -9.16
CA LEU A 192 0.39 -16.66 -9.27
C LEU A 192 -1.10 -17.02 -9.08
N GLN A 193 -1.73 -16.52 -8.01
CA GLN A 193 -3.14 -16.82 -7.71
C GLN A 193 -4.09 -16.28 -8.78
N ARG A 194 -3.71 -15.21 -9.48
CA ARG A 194 -4.47 -14.60 -10.58
C ARG A 194 -4.12 -15.19 -11.95
N GLY A 195 -3.14 -16.08 -12.04
CA GLY A 195 -2.67 -16.63 -13.31
C GLY A 195 -2.03 -15.59 -14.23
N TRP A 196 -1.41 -14.56 -13.67
CA TRP A 196 -0.68 -13.55 -14.44
C TRP A 196 0.76 -13.96 -14.74
N VAL A 197 1.28 -14.91 -13.97
CA VAL A 197 2.58 -15.55 -14.13
C VAL A 197 2.44 -17.06 -13.88
N ASP A 198 3.32 -17.85 -14.46
CA ASP A 198 3.40 -19.29 -14.22
C ASP A 198 4.24 -19.57 -12.97
N ALA A 199 3.95 -20.68 -12.29
CA ALA A 199 4.83 -21.19 -11.24
C ALA A 199 6.11 -21.74 -11.88
N GLU A 200 7.27 -21.36 -11.36
CA GLU A 200 8.56 -21.94 -11.77
C GLU A 200 8.72 -23.40 -11.33
#